data_c3e51e03008f2d6ba6c21101a3d55115
#
_entry.id   c3e51e03008f2d6ba6c21101a3d55115
#
_cell.length_a   1.000
_cell.length_b   1.000
_cell.length_c   1.000
_cell.angle_alpha   90.00
_cell.angle_beta   90.00
_cell.angle_gamma   90.00
#
_symmetry.space_group_name_H-M   'P 1'
#
loop_
_entity.id
_entity.type
_entity.pdbx_description
1 polymer ?
#
loop_
_entity_poly.entity_id
_entity_poly.type
_entity_poly.pdbx_seq_one_letter_code
_entity_poly.pdbx_strand_id
1 'polypeptide(L)'
;MYIKGVGMTKFGVHVKTTQELCYEAIMEALDDADMPLVDIDEIIISKGDSENDAERQRLFTGVLSSILKDEDIPIIRVTAACSGGGAAIWNAVNSESKNTLVVGVEKLTPPPTKYVTDDLMMASERIYEQTEGLSFPAQNALIAQQYMMKYGVSSDDLALVALKNHENAFDNPKARFYGKKVTLDMIKKSPVVASPLRLFDCSISVDGAAAAIISKEKNDVEIVGSALYTDRLPAFEARDMVSWEATRLAVGSAYKQAGVTPKDIDFVEIHDAFTPVELISYEDLGFCNKGEGARLIREGVTKLNGKLPVNTSGGLKAKGHPVSATGISQIYEIVKQMRKQADKRQIDRTKIGLAHNVGGVGSTVTAHVLKYIGG
;
A
#
# COMPACT_ATOMS: atom_id res chain seq x y z
N MET A 1 12.48 13.94 8.54
CA MET A 1 12.76 13.79 7.09
C MET A 1 11.59 14.37 6.32
N TYR A 2 11.83 14.89 5.12
CA TYR A 2 10.81 15.61 4.35
C TYR A 2 10.60 14.98 2.99
N ILE A 3 9.40 15.12 2.42
CA ILE A 3 9.12 14.66 1.06
C ILE A 3 9.22 15.87 0.13
N LYS A 4 10.15 15.80 -0.82
CA LYS A 4 10.35 16.84 -1.85
C LYS A 4 9.36 16.69 -2.99
N GLY A 5 9.26 15.49 -3.56
CA GLY A 5 8.40 15.19 -4.67
C GLY A 5 7.89 13.76 -4.66
N VAL A 6 6.80 13.53 -5.38
CA VAL A 6 6.17 12.21 -5.55
C VAL A 6 5.73 12.01 -6.99
N GLY A 7 5.88 10.76 -7.47
CA GLY A 7 5.47 10.37 -8.81
C GLY A 7 4.79 9.01 -8.81
N MET A 8 3.86 8.78 -9.73
CA MET A 8 3.15 7.52 -9.84
C MET A 8 2.61 7.33 -11.25
N THR A 9 2.83 6.17 -11.85
CA THR A 9 2.14 5.78 -13.09
C THR A 9 0.66 5.53 -12.83
N LYS A 10 -0.17 5.54 -13.85
CA LYS A 10 -1.51 4.97 -13.75
C LYS A 10 -1.38 3.47 -13.48
N PHE A 11 -2.06 2.94 -12.46
CA PHE A 11 -2.09 1.51 -12.20
C PHE A 11 -3.04 0.79 -13.15
N GLY A 12 -2.57 -0.30 -13.76
CA GLY A 12 -3.38 -0.99 -14.76
C GLY A 12 -2.64 -2.14 -15.45
N VAL A 13 -3.12 -2.49 -16.64
CA VAL A 13 -2.44 -3.39 -17.55
C VAL A 13 -1.67 -2.54 -18.55
N HIS A 14 -0.36 -2.73 -18.62
CA HIS A 14 0.53 -1.93 -19.45
C HIS A 14 1.28 -2.75 -20.50
N VAL A 15 1.42 -2.19 -21.69
CA VAL A 15 2.38 -2.69 -22.70
C VAL A 15 3.80 -2.21 -22.43
N LYS A 16 3.95 -1.19 -21.57
CA LYS A 16 5.24 -0.65 -21.14
C LYS A 16 6.03 -1.71 -20.36
N THR A 17 7.35 -1.70 -20.52
CA THR A 17 8.27 -2.50 -19.73
C THR A 17 8.35 -2.02 -18.27
N THR A 18 8.88 -2.85 -17.39
CA THR A 18 9.14 -2.47 -16.00
C THR A 18 10.06 -1.23 -15.93
N GLN A 19 11.05 -1.15 -16.83
CA GLN A 19 11.94 0.00 -16.95
C GLN A 19 11.19 1.29 -17.27
N GLU A 20 10.33 1.27 -18.30
CA GLU A 20 9.55 2.43 -18.72
C GLU A 20 8.60 2.92 -17.62
N LEU A 21 7.96 1.99 -16.91
CA LEU A 21 7.11 2.33 -15.77
C LEU A 21 7.91 2.98 -14.64
N CYS A 22 9.09 2.41 -14.33
CA CYS A 22 9.98 2.93 -13.31
C CYS A 22 10.46 4.35 -13.67
N TYR A 23 10.93 4.55 -14.90
CA TYR A 23 11.38 5.84 -15.41
C TYR A 23 10.29 6.91 -15.34
N GLU A 24 9.05 6.59 -15.78
CA GLU A 24 7.91 7.50 -15.73
C GLU A 24 7.62 7.99 -14.30
N ALA A 25 7.61 7.09 -13.31
CA ALA A 25 7.37 7.46 -11.92
C ALA A 25 8.52 8.30 -11.34
N ILE A 26 9.77 7.98 -11.68
CA ILE A 26 10.96 8.75 -11.25
C ILE A 26 10.90 10.16 -11.81
N MET A 27 10.66 10.30 -13.12
CA MET A 27 10.62 11.63 -13.75
C MET A 27 9.50 12.48 -13.18
N GLU A 28 8.29 11.91 -12.94
CA GLU A 28 7.19 12.65 -12.29
C GLU A 28 7.58 13.10 -10.86
N ALA A 29 8.35 12.28 -10.11
CA ALA A 29 8.79 12.66 -8.77
C ALA A 29 9.87 13.76 -8.77
N LEU A 30 10.79 13.73 -9.74
CA LEU A 30 11.80 14.77 -9.94
C LEU A 30 11.16 16.09 -10.37
N ASP A 31 10.20 16.03 -11.30
CA ASP A 31 9.43 17.21 -11.76
C ASP A 31 8.61 17.81 -10.60
N ASP A 32 7.92 16.97 -9.78
CA ASP A 32 7.15 17.43 -8.61
C ASP A 32 8.05 18.07 -7.54
N ALA A 33 9.33 17.67 -7.49
CA ALA A 33 10.34 18.21 -6.56
C ALA A 33 11.05 19.45 -7.12
N ASP A 34 10.91 19.78 -8.38
CA ASP A 34 11.76 20.75 -9.13
C ASP A 34 13.25 20.44 -8.91
N MET A 35 13.64 19.15 -9.05
CA MET A 35 14.98 18.64 -8.72
C MET A 35 15.54 17.82 -9.88
N PRO A 36 16.78 18.11 -10.33
CA PRO A 36 17.46 17.26 -11.32
C PRO A 36 17.97 15.97 -10.67
N LEU A 37 18.14 14.91 -11.46
CA LEU A 37 18.61 13.61 -10.98
C LEU A 37 19.99 13.68 -10.30
N VAL A 38 20.87 14.58 -10.75
CA VAL A 38 22.22 14.78 -10.20
C VAL A 38 22.23 15.18 -8.72
N ASP A 39 21.13 15.71 -8.20
CA ASP A 39 20.99 16.08 -6.79
C ASP A 39 20.54 14.90 -5.90
N ILE A 40 20.35 13.71 -6.48
CA ILE A 40 20.04 12.48 -5.75
C ILE A 40 21.33 11.76 -5.34
N ASP A 41 21.47 11.50 -4.04
CA ASP A 41 22.67 10.85 -3.49
C ASP A 41 22.55 9.32 -3.46
N GLU A 42 21.32 8.79 -3.43
CA GLU A 42 21.05 7.35 -3.30
C GLU A 42 19.70 7.00 -3.90
N ILE A 43 19.61 5.82 -4.50
CA ILE A 43 18.33 5.27 -4.96
C ILE A 43 18.03 3.98 -4.21
N ILE A 44 16.82 3.89 -3.64
CA ILE A 44 16.30 2.67 -3.02
C ILE A 44 15.16 2.15 -3.86
N ILE A 45 15.35 0.97 -4.47
CA ILE A 45 14.31 0.34 -5.28
C ILE A 45 13.63 -0.82 -4.55
N SER A 46 12.30 -0.86 -4.60
CA SER A 46 11.51 -2.04 -4.26
C SER A 46 10.98 -2.69 -5.53
N LYS A 47 11.33 -3.95 -5.73
CA LYS A 47 10.82 -4.83 -6.79
C LYS A 47 10.82 -6.26 -6.28
N GLY A 48 9.73 -6.99 -6.47
CA GLY A 48 9.64 -8.42 -6.16
C GLY A 48 10.58 -9.26 -7.05
N ASP A 49 10.94 -10.45 -6.58
CA ASP A 49 11.52 -11.50 -7.40
C ASP A 49 10.37 -12.41 -7.86
N SER A 50 9.88 -12.18 -9.06
CA SER A 50 8.93 -13.06 -9.71
C SER A 50 9.66 -13.95 -10.71
N GLU A 51 9.38 -15.26 -10.69
CA GLU A 51 9.89 -16.20 -11.70
C GLU A 51 9.00 -16.27 -12.92
N ASN A 52 7.74 -15.87 -12.76
CA ASN A 52 6.72 -15.92 -13.79
C ASN A 52 6.28 -14.54 -14.28
N ASP A 53 6.94 -13.44 -13.81
CA ASP A 53 6.69 -12.12 -14.38
C ASP A 53 7.11 -12.11 -15.86
N ALA A 54 6.53 -11.17 -16.60
CA ALA A 54 6.74 -11.07 -18.04
C ALA A 54 8.22 -10.81 -18.42
N GLU A 55 9.05 -10.35 -17.50
CA GLU A 55 10.40 -9.84 -17.80
C GLU A 55 11.54 -10.62 -17.11
N ARG A 56 11.27 -11.41 -16.08
CA ARG A 56 12.22 -12.29 -15.39
C ARG A 56 13.57 -11.63 -15.04
N GLN A 57 13.54 -10.38 -14.57
CA GLN A 57 14.73 -9.56 -14.31
C GLN A 57 15.07 -9.48 -12.83
N ARG A 58 16.08 -10.21 -12.35
CA ARG A 58 16.52 -10.17 -10.95
C ARG A 58 17.47 -9.00 -10.64
N LEU A 59 18.48 -8.76 -11.48
CA LEU A 59 19.45 -7.66 -11.27
C LEU A 59 18.89 -6.33 -11.81
N PHE A 60 17.77 -5.89 -11.24
CA PHE A 60 17.09 -4.69 -11.72
C PHE A 60 17.83 -3.39 -11.36
N THR A 61 18.68 -3.38 -10.34
CA THR A 61 19.52 -2.23 -9.97
C THR A 61 20.43 -1.80 -11.12
N GLY A 62 21.11 -2.75 -11.76
CA GLY A 62 21.95 -2.47 -12.95
C GLY A 62 21.15 -2.02 -14.16
N VAL A 63 19.92 -2.57 -14.32
CA VAL A 63 19.01 -2.12 -15.38
C VAL A 63 18.56 -0.69 -15.12
N LEU A 64 18.22 -0.34 -13.89
CA LEU A 64 17.82 1.01 -13.51
C LEU A 64 18.93 2.01 -13.74
N SER A 65 20.18 1.70 -13.36
CA SER A 65 21.34 2.54 -13.65
C SER A 65 21.49 2.82 -15.14
N SER A 66 21.32 1.78 -15.99
CA SER A 66 21.41 1.95 -17.46
C SER A 66 20.32 2.87 -18.04
N ILE A 67 19.10 2.88 -17.43
CA ILE A 67 18.01 3.73 -17.90
C ILE A 67 18.24 5.18 -17.53
N LEU A 68 18.72 5.41 -16.32
CA LEU A 68 18.97 6.75 -15.81
C LEU A 68 20.18 7.43 -16.49
N LYS A 69 21.02 6.64 -17.19
CA LYS A 69 22.15 7.07 -18.04
C LYS A 69 23.17 7.89 -17.30
N ASP A 70 23.34 7.67 -16.06
CA ASP A 70 24.39 8.30 -15.39
C ASP A 70 24.50 8.10 -13.97
N GLU A 71 25.33 8.76 -13.52
CA GLU A 71 25.49 9.24 -12.22
C GLU A 71 26.00 8.04 -11.41
N ASP A 72 27.11 8.11 -10.90
CA ASP A 72 27.67 7.18 -9.92
C ASP A 72 26.80 7.12 -8.64
N ILE A 73 25.43 7.08 -8.83
CA ILE A 73 24.45 7.01 -7.74
C ILE A 73 24.35 5.57 -7.26
N PRO A 74 24.64 5.26 -5.98
CA PRO A 74 24.44 3.93 -5.44
C PRO A 74 22.95 3.54 -5.46
N ILE A 75 22.65 2.34 -5.98
CA ILE A 75 21.29 1.81 -6.06
C ILE A 75 21.20 0.54 -5.23
N ILE A 76 20.38 0.54 -4.19
CA ILE A 76 20.11 -0.64 -3.37
C ILE A 76 18.70 -1.15 -3.59
N ARG A 77 18.51 -2.47 -3.43
CA ARG A 77 17.19 -3.10 -3.54
C ARG A 77 16.71 -3.57 -2.19
N VAL A 78 15.44 -3.24 -1.89
CA VAL A 78 14.75 -3.66 -0.66
C VAL A 78 13.55 -4.50 -1.05
N THR A 79 13.39 -5.68 -0.43
CA THR A 79 12.25 -6.56 -0.63
C THR A 79 11.61 -6.88 0.72
N ALA A 80 10.28 -6.77 0.79
CA ALA A 80 9.47 -7.17 1.94
C ALA A 80 8.05 -7.55 1.48
N ALA A 81 7.98 -8.36 0.42
CA ALA A 81 6.73 -8.71 -0.24
C ALA A 81 5.87 -7.46 -0.51
N CYS A 82 4.57 -7.49 -0.20
CA CYS A 82 3.65 -6.37 -0.41
C CYS A 82 4.00 -5.11 0.43
N SER A 83 4.83 -5.23 1.46
CA SER A 83 5.34 -4.11 2.27
C SER A 83 6.65 -3.51 1.72
N GLY A 84 7.15 -4.00 0.59
CA GLY A 84 8.43 -3.58 0.03
C GLY A 84 8.55 -2.07 -0.18
N GLY A 85 7.50 -1.42 -0.70
CA GLY A 85 7.48 0.04 -0.89
C GLY A 85 7.57 0.80 0.43
N GLY A 86 6.83 0.37 1.46
CA GLY A 86 6.92 0.95 2.79
C GLY A 86 8.29 0.71 3.45
N ALA A 87 8.85 -0.49 3.28
CA ALA A 87 10.19 -0.81 3.78
C ALA A 87 11.28 0.04 3.09
N ALA A 88 11.12 0.35 1.81
CA ALA A 88 12.03 1.24 1.08
C ALA A 88 11.95 2.69 1.63
N ILE A 89 10.75 3.19 1.93
CA ILE A 89 10.56 4.48 2.62
C ILE A 89 11.22 4.46 4.02
N TRP A 90 11.01 3.38 4.79
CA TRP A 90 11.64 3.26 6.11
C TRP A 90 13.17 3.27 6.02
N ASN A 91 13.75 2.59 5.03
CA ASN A 91 15.20 2.65 4.78
C ASN A 91 15.67 4.07 4.45
N ALA A 92 14.98 4.78 3.55
CA ALA A 92 15.29 6.15 3.18
C ALA A 92 15.23 7.12 4.37
N VAL A 93 14.26 6.94 5.27
CA VAL A 93 14.15 7.74 6.51
C VAL A 93 15.35 7.54 7.44
N ASN A 94 15.96 6.35 7.40
CA ASN A 94 17.13 5.99 8.22
C ASN A 94 18.46 6.12 7.44
N SER A 95 18.44 6.59 6.20
CA SER A 95 19.66 6.79 5.40
C SER A 95 20.45 8.02 5.86
N GLU A 96 21.78 7.95 5.70
CA GLU A 96 22.68 9.07 5.89
C GLU A 96 22.69 10.04 4.70
N SER A 97 22.16 9.64 3.55
CA SER A 97 22.06 10.45 2.34
C SER A 97 21.22 11.72 2.58
N LYS A 98 21.55 12.80 1.87
CA LYS A 98 20.78 14.05 1.94
C LYS A 98 19.45 13.93 1.19
N ASN A 99 19.51 13.40 -0.04
CA ASN A 99 18.36 13.18 -0.91
C ASN A 99 18.35 11.73 -1.38
N THR A 100 17.35 10.97 -0.96
CA THR A 100 17.14 9.57 -1.36
C THR A 100 15.94 9.47 -2.25
N LEU A 101 16.11 8.97 -3.48
CA LEU A 101 15.01 8.62 -4.37
C LEU A 101 14.56 7.20 -4.04
N VAL A 102 13.31 7.06 -3.64
CA VAL A 102 12.66 5.76 -3.41
C VAL A 102 11.74 5.45 -4.57
N VAL A 103 11.88 4.26 -5.17
CA VAL A 103 11.00 3.82 -6.26
C VAL A 103 10.56 2.39 -6.05
N GLY A 104 9.29 2.12 -6.31
CA GLY A 104 8.72 0.78 -6.31
C GLY A 104 8.06 0.49 -7.63
N VAL A 105 8.28 -0.69 -8.18
CA VAL A 105 7.71 -1.10 -9.47
C VAL A 105 7.35 -2.57 -9.46
N GLU A 106 6.21 -2.90 -10.08
CA GLU A 106 5.82 -4.28 -10.31
C GLU A 106 5.09 -4.41 -11.64
N LYS A 107 5.33 -5.52 -12.33
CA LYS A 107 4.67 -5.88 -13.57
C LYS A 107 4.09 -7.29 -13.45
N LEU A 108 2.81 -7.37 -13.11
CA LEU A 108 2.09 -8.61 -12.83
C LEU A 108 1.21 -9.07 -14.00
N THR A 109 1.18 -8.31 -15.10
CA THR A 109 0.43 -8.65 -16.31
C THR A 109 1.37 -8.72 -17.52
N PRO A 110 1.18 -9.60 -18.51
CA PRO A 110 -0.02 -10.36 -18.79
C PRO A 110 -0.04 -11.83 -18.34
N PRO A 111 0.86 -12.38 -17.47
CA PRO A 111 0.73 -13.80 -17.15
C PRO A 111 -0.68 -14.18 -16.67
N PRO A 112 -1.18 -15.39 -17.00
CA PRO A 112 -2.43 -15.88 -16.44
C PRO A 112 -2.42 -15.82 -14.90
N THR A 113 -3.56 -15.49 -14.29
CA THR A 113 -3.72 -15.32 -12.84
C THR A 113 -3.12 -16.46 -12.00
N LYS A 114 -3.16 -17.70 -12.49
CA LYS A 114 -2.58 -18.85 -11.77
C LYS A 114 -1.08 -18.70 -11.53
N TYR A 115 -0.33 -18.16 -12.47
CA TYR A 115 1.12 -17.95 -12.32
C TYR A 115 1.42 -16.80 -11.39
N VAL A 116 0.64 -15.71 -11.48
CA VAL A 116 0.74 -14.59 -10.54
C VAL A 116 0.42 -15.03 -9.12
N THR A 117 -0.59 -15.90 -8.94
CA THR A 117 -0.94 -16.46 -7.63
C THR A 117 0.19 -17.31 -7.07
N ASP A 118 0.83 -18.14 -7.90
CA ASP A 118 1.96 -19.00 -7.52
C ASP A 118 3.16 -18.15 -7.10
N ASP A 119 3.53 -17.14 -7.89
CA ASP A 119 4.60 -16.21 -7.53
C ASP A 119 4.33 -15.46 -6.21
N LEU A 120 3.10 -14.98 -6.02
CA LEU A 120 2.73 -14.31 -4.77
C LEU A 120 2.82 -15.26 -3.56
N MET A 121 2.48 -16.55 -3.75
CA MET A 121 2.60 -17.56 -2.69
C MET A 121 4.04 -17.77 -2.19
N MET A 122 5.06 -17.39 -2.97
CA MET A 122 6.45 -17.42 -2.50
C MET A 122 6.71 -16.48 -1.29
N ALA A 123 5.81 -15.55 -1.01
CA ALA A 123 5.85 -14.74 0.20
C ALA A 123 5.16 -15.39 1.42
N SER A 124 4.65 -16.60 1.27
CA SER A 124 4.12 -17.42 2.37
C SER A 124 5.18 -18.42 2.85
N GLU A 125 4.98 -19.03 4.02
CA GLU A 125 5.87 -20.07 4.54
C GLU A 125 5.78 -21.33 3.67
N ARG A 126 6.94 -21.91 3.35
CA ARG A 126 7.01 -22.97 2.34
C ARG A 126 6.39 -24.30 2.77
N ILE A 127 6.68 -24.74 4.01
CA ILE A 127 6.39 -26.11 4.45
C ILE A 127 4.90 -26.29 4.73
N TYR A 128 4.30 -25.32 5.43
CA TYR A 128 2.93 -25.43 5.92
C TYR A 128 1.90 -24.65 5.08
N GLU A 129 2.34 -23.62 4.33
CA GLU A 129 1.42 -22.78 3.56
C GLU A 129 1.49 -23.05 2.06
N GLN A 130 2.70 -22.98 1.45
CA GLN A 130 2.84 -23.21 0.02
C GLN A 130 2.55 -24.66 -0.36
N THR A 131 3.07 -25.65 0.42
CA THR A 131 2.88 -27.08 0.15
C THR A 131 1.40 -27.47 0.22
N GLU A 132 0.61 -26.83 1.10
CA GLU A 132 -0.83 -27.07 1.23
C GLU A 132 -1.67 -26.24 0.24
N GLY A 133 -1.03 -25.44 -0.63
CA GLY A 133 -1.72 -24.61 -1.62
C GLY A 133 -2.51 -23.46 -1.02
N LEU A 134 -2.12 -22.97 0.17
CA LEU A 134 -2.77 -21.84 0.86
C LEU A 134 -2.42 -20.52 0.16
N SER A 135 -3.12 -20.24 -0.94
CA SER A 135 -3.01 -18.94 -1.61
C SER A 135 -3.45 -17.79 -0.70
N PHE A 136 -3.00 -16.55 -0.98
CA PHE A 136 -3.40 -15.39 -0.19
C PHE A 136 -4.92 -15.19 -0.06
N PRO A 137 -5.74 -15.41 -1.10
CA PRO A 137 -7.19 -15.44 -0.93
C PRO A 137 -7.66 -16.50 0.08
N ALA A 138 -7.07 -17.71 0.07
CA ALA A 138 -7.44 -18.77 1.01
C ALA A 138 -7.06 -18.42 2.45
N GLN A 139 -5.84 -17.92 2.69
CA GLN A 139 -5.39 -17.47 4.01
C GLN A 139 -6.29 -16.37 4.57
N ASN A 140 -6.59 -15.36 3.75
CA ASN A 140 -7.46 -14.25 4.15
C ASN A 140 -8.93 -14.65 4.30
N ALA A 141 -9.37 -15.71 3.61
CA ALA A 141 -10.70 -16.29 3.83
C ALA A 141 -10.82 -16.95 5.21
N LEU A 142 -9.78 -17.65 5.68
CA LEU A 142 -9.74 -18.21 7.03
C LEU A 142 -9.78 -17.09 8.09
N ILE A 143 -9.02 -16.01 7.89
CA ILE A 143 -9.06 -14.82 8.74
C ILE A 143 -10.45 -14.19 8.74
N ALA A 144 -11.06 -14.02 7.56
CA ALA A 144 -12.42 -13.49 7.43
C ALA A 144 -13.43 -14.32 8.21
N GLN A 145 -13.39 -15.66 8.08
CA GLN A 145 -14.27 -16.56 8.83
C GLN A 145 -14.10 -16.39 10.34
N GLN A 146 -12.86 -16.38 10.83
CA GLN A 146 -12.57 -16.15 12.25
C GLN A 146 -13.09 -14.81 12.74
N TYR A 147 -12.87 -13.75 11.97
CA TYR A 147 -13.31 -12.40 12.31
C TYR A 147 -14.85 -12.31 12.33
N MET A 148 -15.51 -12.88 11.34
CA MET A 148 -16.98 -12.95 11.26
C MET A 148 -17.58 -13.74 12.44
N MET A 149 -17.00 -14.90 12.77
CA MET A 149 -17.48 -15.74 13.88
C MET A 149 -17.26 -15.06 15.24
N LYS A 150 -16.09 -14.44 15.43
CA LYS A 150 -15.70 -13.83 16.73
C LYS A 150 -16.51 -12.56 17.03
N TYR A 151 -16.81 -11.76 16.00
CA TYR A 151 -17.37 -10.41 16.18
C TYR A 151 -18.72 -10.18 15.50
N GLY A 152 -19.33 -11.20 14.91
CA GLY A 152 -20.63 -11.07 14.25
C GLY A 152 -20.63 -10.19 13.00
N VAL A 153 -19.47 -10.08 12.34
CA VAL A 153 -19.33 -9.36 11.07
C VAL A 153 -19.97 -10.16 9.95
N SER A 154 -20.61 -9.51 9.02
CA SER A 154 -21.32 -10.14 7.89
C SER A 154 -20.59 -9.96 6.56
N SER A 155 -20.95 -10.76 5.55
CA SER A 155 -20.47 -10.56 4.18
C SER A 155 -20.93 -9.20 3.61
N ASP A 156 -22.00 -8.63 4.13
CA ASP A 156 -22.48 -7.31 3.74
C ASP A 156 -21.53 -6.21 4.23
N ASP A 157 -20.89 -6.39 5.38
CA ASP A 157 -19.89 -5.46 5.89
C ASP A 157 -18.62 -5.47 5.04
N LEU A 158 -18.20 -6.67 4.61
CA LEU A 158 -17.09 -6.81 3.67
C LEU A 158 -17.42 -6.12 2.34
N ALA A 159 -18.65 -6.31 1.83
CA ALA A 159 -19.09 -5.66 0.60
C ALA A 159 -19.12 -4.12 0.70
N LEU A 160 -19.42 -3.55 1.88
CA LEU A 160 -19.36 -2.09 2.10
C LEU A 160 -17.92 -1.54 1.99
N VAL A 161 -16.93 -2.28 2.47
CA VAL A 161 -15.51 -1.91 2.29
C VAL A 161 -15.16 -1.87 0.81
N ALA A 162 -15.52 -2.93 0.06
CA ALA A 162 -15.28 -2.98 -1.38
C ALA A 162 -15.99 -1.82 -2.10
N LEU A 163 -17.25 -1.55 -1.78
CA LEU A 163 -18.02 -0.45 -2.39
C LEU A 163 -17.33 0.90 -2.16
N LYS A 164 -17.00 1.22 -0.91
CA LYS A 164 -16.35 2.49 -0.54
C LYS A 164 -15.06 2.70 -1.34
N ASN A 165 -14.20 1.69 -1.42
CA ASN A 165 -12.93 1.83 -2.13
C ASN A 165 -13.12 1.99 -3.64
N HIS A 166 -14.12 1.36 -4.25
CA HIS A 166 -14.46 1.58 -5.66
C HIS A 166 -15.09 2.96 -5.91
N GLU A 167 -15.90 3.47 -4.96
CA GLU A 167 -16.41 4.85 -5.02
C GLU A 167 -15.26 5.86 -4.99
N ASN A 168 -14.27 5.68 -4.09
CA ASN A 168 -13.11 6.54 -4.00
C ASN A 168 -12.23 6.48 -5.26
N ALA A 169 -12.05 5.30 -5.87
CA ALA A 169 -11.28 5.13 -7.10
C ALA A 169 -11.93 5.74 -8.33
N PHE A 170 -13.26 5.94 -8.33
CA PHE A 170 -14.00 6.43 -9.49
C PHE A 170 -13.45 7.77 -10.01
N ASP A 171 -13.07 8.66 -9.12
CA ASP A 171 -12.51 9.97 -9.44
C ASP A 171 -10.96 10.02 -9.40
N ASN A 172 -10.28 8.89 -9.26
CA ASN A 172 -8.82 8.83 -9.25
C ASN A 172 -8.25 8.47 -10.65
N PRO A 173 -7.67 9.43 -11.40
CA PRO A 173 -7.16 9.17 -12.75
C PRO A 173 -6.02 8.15 -12.79
N LYS A 174 -5.28 7.98 -11.68
CA LYS A 174 -4.20 6.99 -11.55
C LYS A 174 -4.72 5.58 -11.18
N ALA A 175 -6.02 5.42 -10.84
CA ALA A 175 -6.60 4.14 -10.44
C ALA A 175 -7.00 3.25 -11.62
N ARG A 176 -6.93 1.93 -11.42
CA ARG A 176 -7.42 0.92 -12.39
C ARG A 176 -8.91 1.05 -12.65
N PHE A 177 -9.69 1.44 -11.62
CA PHE A 177 -11.14 1.61 -11.70
C PHE A 177 -11.59 3.05 -11.94
N TYR A 178 -10.69 3.94 -12.36
CA TYR A 178 -11.06 5.29 -12.77
C TYR A 178 -12.20 5.32 -13.77
N GLY A 179 -13.26 6.07 -13.47
CA GLY A 179 -14.45 6.20 -14.29
C GLY A 179 -15.33 4.94 -14.37
N LYS A 180 -15.04 3.89 -13.58
CA LYS A 180 -15.79 2.64 -13.60
C LYS A 180 -16.70 2.55 -12.38
N LYS A 181 -18.01 2.67 -12.60
CA LYS A 181 -19.00 2.55 -11.53
C LYS A 181 -19.17 1.09 -11.12
N VAL A 182 -18.95 0.81 -9.84
CA VAL A 182 -19.22 -0.48 -9.20
C VAL A 182 -20.36 -0.30 -8.22
N THR A 183 -21.31 -1.23 -8.20
CA THR A 183 -22.49 -1.19 -7.32
C THR A 183 -22.45 -2.31 -6.29
N LEU A 184 -23.16 -2.13 -5.18
CA LEU A 184 -23.25 -3.15 -4.14
C LEU A 184 -23.83 -4.49 -4.70
N ASP A 185 -24.77 -4.42 -5.62
CA ASP A 185 -25.33 -5.61 -6.28
C ASP A 185 -24.27 -6.36 -7.11
N MET A 186 -23.42 -5.63 -7.87
CA MET A 186 -22.30 -6.24 -8.61
C MET A 186 -21.32 -6.94 -7.66
N ILE A 187 -21.02 -6.31 -6.53
CA ILE A 187 -20.11 -6.89 -5.52
C ILE A 187 -20.70 -8.18 -4.96
N LYS A 188 -21.95 -8.14 -4.50
CA LYS A 188 -22.63 -9.28 -3.88
C LYS A 188 -22.87 -10.45 -4.85
N LYS A 189 -23.02 -10.19 -6.14
CA LYS A 189 -23.19 -11.20 -7.18
C LYS A 189 -21.89 -11.69 -7.81
N SER A 190 -20.75 -11.11 -7.44
CA SER A 190 -19.46 -11.52 -7.99
C SER A 190 -19.07 -12.94 -7.56
N PRO A 191 -18.27 -13.65 -8.37
CA PRO A 191 -17.84 -15.02 -8.05
C PRO A 191 -17.16 -15.12 -6.69
N VAL A 192 -17.39 -16.23 -5.98
CA VAL A 192 -16.63 -16.58 -4.76
C VAL A 192 -15.24 -17.05 -5.19
N VAL A 193 -14.19 -16.46 -4.62
CA VAL A 193 -12.78 -16.82 -4.83
C VAL A 193 -12.34 -17.84 -3.78
N ALA A 194 -12.56 -17.53 -2.50
CA ALA A 194 -12.34 -18.42 -1.37
C ALA A 194 -13.36 -18.03 -0.28
N SER A 195 -14.31 -18.92 0.04
CA SER A 195 -15.41 -18.58 0.95
C SER A 195 -14.93 -18.08 2.31
N PRO A 196 -15.41 -16.91 2.81
CA PRO A 196 -16.55 -16.12 2.31
C PRO A 196 -16.20 -15.05 1.26
N LEU A 197 -14.90 -14.92 0.87
CA LEU A 197 -14.42 -13.85 0.01
C LEU A 197 -14.85 -14.01 -1.45
N ARG A 198 -15.37 -12.94 -2.01
CA ARG A 198 -15.74 -12.79 -3.42
C ARG A 198 -14.67 -12.02 -4.20
N LEU A 199 -14.82 -11.96 -5.51
CA LEU A 199 -13.87 -11.27 -6.39
C LEU A 199 -13.59 -9.83 -5.97
N PHE A 200 -14.62 -9.06 -5.62
CA PHE A 200 -14.47 -7.68 -5.15
C PHE A 200 -13.96 -7.56 -3.71
N ASP A 201 -13.86 -8.65 -2.97
CA ASP A 201 -13.19 -8.67 -1.66
C ASP A 201 -11.68 -8.77 -1.77
N CYS A 202 -11.16 -9.10 -2.93
CA CYS A 202 -9.73 -9.23 -3.23
C CYS A 202 -9.19 -7.98 -3.94
N SER A 203 -7.94 -7.63 -3.69
CA SER A 203 -7.24 -6.61 -4.47
C SER A 203 -6.99 -7.09 -5.90
N ILE A 204 -6.80 -6.14 -6.80
CA ILE A 204 -6.52 -6.46 -8.20
C ILE A 204 -5.03 -6.36 -8.49
N SER A 205 -4.47 -7.45 -9.06
CA SER A 205 -3.10 -7.46 -9.58
C SER A 205 -3.02 -6.59 -10.82
N VAL A 206 -2.07 -5.66 -10.83
CA VAL A 206 -1.84 -4.69 -11.91
C VAL A 206 -0.36 -4.39 -12.04
N ASP A 207 0.01 -3.76 -13.14
CA ASP A 207 1.32 -3.17 -13.35
C ASP A 207 1.33 -1.73 -12.86
N GLY A 208 2.48 -1.25 -12.43
CA GLY A 208 2.67 0.15 -12.10
C GLY A 208 3.92 0.43 -11.28
N ALA A 209 4.28 1.69 -11.21
CA ALA A 209 5.37 2.21 -10.42
C ALA A 209 4.95 3.44 -9.63
N ALA A 210 5.63 3.66 -8.50
CA ALA A 210 5.51 4.88 -7.70
C ALA A 210 6.89 5.28 -7.18
N ALA A 211 7.14 6.58 -7.05
CA ALA A 211 8.39 7.13 -6.58
C ALA A 211 8.16 8.26 -5.58
N ALA A 212 9.13 8.47 -4.69
CA ALA A 212 9.14 9.58 -3.74
C ALA A 212 10.59 10.02 -3.48
N ILE A 213 10.82 11.32 -3.33
CA ILE A 213 12.12 11.87 -2.94
C ILE A 213 12.05 12.27 -1.48
N ILE A 214 12.86 11.58 -0.67
CA ILE A 214 12.99 11.79 0.77
C ILE A 214 14.27 12.61 1.01
N SER A 215 14.15 13.72 1.76
CA SER A 215 15.24 14.66 1.95
C SER A 215 15.42 15.06 3.43
N LYS A 216 16.64 15.40 3.79
CA LYS A 216 16.97 16.08 5.07
C LYS A 216 16.63 17.58 5.02
N GLU A 217 16.49 18.14 3.83
CA GLU A 217 16.11 19.53 3.66
C GLU A 217 14.61 19.75 3.90
N LYS A 218 14.28 20.76 4.70
CA LYS A 218 12.90 21.09 5.03
C LYS A 218 12.06 21.34 3.79
N ASN A 219 10.84 20.77 3.81
CA ASN A 219 9.79 20.98 2.81
C ASN A 219 8.41 20.99 3.48
N ASP A 220 7.35 21.08 2.69
CA ASP A 220 5.96 21.22 3.14
C ASP A 220 5.37 19.98 3.80
N VAL A 221 5.86 18.78 3.49
CA VAL A 221 5.43 17.51 4.09
C VAL A 221 6.57 16.86 4.84
N GLU A 222 6.40 16.62 6.13
CA GLU A 222 7.37 15.97 7.01
C GLU A 222 6.93 14.55 7.37
N ILE A 223 7.84 13.58 7.30
CA ILE A 223 7.67 12.25 7.89
C ILE A 223 8.06 12.36 9.36
N VAL A 224 7.08 12.48 10.24
CA VAL A 224 7.27 12.68 11.69
C VAL A 224 7.33 11.37 12.47
N GLY A 225 6.91 10.26 11.87
CA GLY A 225 7.02 8.93 12.45
C GLY A 225 7.18 7.88 11.36
N SER A 226 8.13 6.95 11.53
CA SER A 226 8.39 5.89 10.57
C SER A 226 8.86 4.65 11.31
N ALA A 227 8.17 3.53 11.13
CA ALA A 227 8.49 2.28 11.81
C ALA A 227 8.21 1.07 10.92
N LEU A 228 9.03 0.03 11.13
CA LEU A 228 8.89 -1.28 10.52
C LEU A 228 8.97 -2.34 11.60
N TYR A 229 8.06 -3.30 11.56
CA TYR A 229 8.07 -4.47 12.45
C TYR A 229 7.77 -5.75 11.67
N THR A 230 8.30 -6.87 12.18
CA THR A 230 8.13 -8.20 11.59
C THR A 230 7.48 -9.13 12.62
N ASP A 231 6.47 -9.87 12.19
CA ASP A 231 5.82 -10.93 12.93
C ASP A 231 6.13 -12.30 12.30
N ARG A 232 5.56 -13.36 12.81
CA ARG A 232 5.88 -14.75 12.49
C ARG A 232 5.26 -15.22 11.18
N LEU A 233 5.92 -16.16 10.54
CA LEU A 233 5.38 -17.06 9.54
C LEU A 233 5.64 -18.50 10.00
N PRO A 234 4.72 -19.44 9.72
CA PRO A 234 3.44 -19.28 9.02
C PRO A 234 2.40 -18.46 9.81
N ALA A 235 1.35 -17.95 9.12
CA ALA A 235 0.35 -17.06 9.72
C ALA A 235 -0.39 -17.67 10.93
N PHE A 236 -0.50 -18.99 11.03
CA PHE A 236 -1.13 -19.67 12.18
C PHE A 236 -0.27 -19.64 13.45
N GLU A 237 1.01 -19.28 13.38
CA GLU A 237 1.86 -19.04 14.56
C GLU A 237 1.68 -17.63 15.13
N ALA A 238 0.92 -16.78 14.47
CA ALA A 238 0.54 -15.47 15.00
C ALA A 238 -0.28 -15.65 16.30
N ARG A 239 -0.11 -14.73 17.23
CA ARG A 239 -0.82 -14.80 18.54
C ARG A 239 -2.34 -14.70 18.40
N ASP A 240 -2.81 -13.97 17.41
CA ASP A 240 -4.24 -13.83 17.10
C ASP A 240 -4.39 -13.66 15.57
N MET A 241 -5.16 -14.54 14.94
CA MET A 241 -5.41 -14.49 13.50
C MET A 241 -6.17 -13.23 13.04
N VAL A 242 -6.89 -12.58 13.95
CA VAL A 242 -7.69 -11.39 13.68
C VAL A 242 -7.13 -10.12 14.33
N SER A 243 -5.83 -10.13 14.60
CA SER A 243 -5.09 -8.97 15.11
C SER A 243 -3.59 -9.15 14.88
N TRP A 244 -2.99 -8.24 14.15
CA TRP A 244 -1.57 -8.34 13.79
C TRP A 244 -0.69 -7.56 14.75
N GLU A 245 0.17 -8.29 15.47
CA GLU A 245 1.11 -7.71 16.43
C GLU A 245 2.05 -6.71 15.74
N ALA A 246 2.57 -7.06 14.55
CA ALA A 246 3.46 -6.16 13.80
C ALA A 246 2.76 -4.84 13.44
N THR A 247 1.46 -4.83 13.11
CA THR A 247 0.69 -3.59 12.87
C THR A 247 0.64 -2.74 14.13
N ARG A 248 0.29 -3.33 15.28
CA ARG A 248 0.19 -2.60 16.56
C ARG A 248 1.53 -2.03 16.99
N LEU A 249 2.61 -2.79 16.85
CA LEU A 249 3.97 -2.35 17.18
C LEU A 249 4.46 -1.26 16.22
N ALA A 250 4.28 -1.42 14.92
CA ALA A 250 4.69 -0.45 13.93
C ALA A 250 3.98 0.89 14.14
N VAL A 251 2.64 0.86 14.23
CA VAL A 251 1.88 2.10 14.40
C VAL A 251 2.12 2.73 15.77
N GLY A 252 2.21 1.94 16.85
CA GLY A 252 2.53 2.44 18.19
C GLY A 252 3.89 3.15 18.24
N SER A 253 4.90 2.59 17.56
CA SER A 253 6.22 3.23 17.43
C SER A 253 6.14 4.51 16.60
N ALA A 254 5.44 4.50 15.46
CA ALA A 254 5.29 5.66 14.59
C ALA A 254 4.52 6.80 15.30
N TYR A 255 3.45 6.49 16.03
CA TYR A 255 2.71 7.48 16.85
C TYR A 255 3.59 8.08 17.93
N LYS A 256 4.36 7.26 18.63
CA LYS A 256 5.30 7.74 19.67
C LYS A 256 6.35 8.69 19.10
N GLN A 257 6.94 8.35 17.94
CA GLN A 257 7.91 9.21 17.26
C GLN A 257 7.29 10.56 16.85
N ALA A 258 6.06 10.50 16.32
CA ALA A 258 5.31 11.67 15.86
C ALA A 258 4.73 12.52 17.00
N GLY A 259 4.67 12.00 18.23
CA GLY A 259 4.01 12.67 19.35
C GLY A 259 2.49 12.80 19.17
N VAL A 260 1.85 11.83 18.50
CA VAL A 260 0.42 11.82 18.20
C VAL A 260 -0.26 10.55 18.72
N THR A 261 -1.59 10.61 18.73
CA THR A 261 -2.48 9.47 19.05
C THR A 261 -3.35 9.15 17.83
N PRO A 262 -4.05 8.00 17.81
CA PRO A 262 -5.00 7.69 16.74
C PRO A 262 -6.07 8.77 16.49
N LYS A 263 -6.41 9.56 17.53
CA LYS A 263 -7.42 10.65 17.44
C LYS A 263 -6.94 11.88 16.67
N ASP A 264 -5.62 12.01 16.52
CA ASP A 264 -4.98 13.15 15.85
C ASP A 264 -4.82 12.89 14.34
N ILE A 265 -5.04 11.64 13.89
CA ILE A 265 -4.96 11.26 12.48
C ILE A 265 -6.20 11.78 11.74
N ASP A 266 -5.98 12.57 10.70
CA ASP A 266 -7.03 13.14 9.87
C ASP A 266 -7.55 12.16 8.81
N PHE A 267 -6.66 11.36 8.21
CA PHE A 267 -6.98 10.38 7.18
C PHE A 267 -5.89 9.31 7.06
N VAL A 268 -6.20 8.20 6.39
CA VAL A 268 -5.26 7.07 6.31
C VAL A 268 -5.37 6.31 4.99
N GLU A 269 -4.22 5.90 4.46
CA GLU A 269 -4.11 4.88 3.41
C GLU A 269 -3.74 3.55 4.07
N ILE A 270 -4.69 2.62 4.13
CA ILE A 270 -4.56 1.30 4.74
C ILE A 270 -4.29 0.25 3.66
N HIS A 271 -3.52 -0.77 3.99
CA HIS A 271 -3.31 -1.93 3.13
C HIS A 271 -4.56 -2.82 3.09
N ASP A 272 -5.45 -2.57 2.14
CA ASP A 272 -6.72 -3.29 1.95
C ASP A 272 -6.61 -4.42 0.91
N ALA A 273 -5.56 -5.23 0.96
CA ALA A 273 -5.41 -6.34 0.01
C ALA A 273 -6.66 -7.23 -0.04
N PHE A 274 -7.35 -7.36 1.09
CA PHE A 274 -8.66 -8.02 1.22
C PHE A 274 -9.56 -7.20 2.14
N THR A 275 -10.89 -7.29 1.96
CA THR A 275 -11.85 -6.51 2.76
C THR A 275 -11.74 -6.74 4.27
N PRO A 276 -11.53 -7.96 4.79
CA PRO A 276 -11.34 -8.16 6.23
C PRO A 276 -10.08 -7.49 6.77
N VAL A 277 -9.01 -7.39 5.94
CA VAL A 277 -7.76 -6.71 6.34
C VAL A 277 -8.00 -5.25 6.67
N GLU A 278 -8.84 -4.55 5.90
CA GLU A 278 -9.16 -3.15 6.19
C GLU A 278 -9.93 -3.00 7.51
N LEU A 279 -10.92 -3.86 7.78
CA LEU A 279 -11.69 -3.83 9.03
C LEU A 279 -10.82 -4.11 10.26
N ILE A 280 -9.97 -5.14 10.20
CA ILE A 280 -9.04 -5.50 11.27
C ILE A 280 -8.02 -4.37 11.49
N SER A 281 -7.57 -3.73 10.41
CA SER A 281 -6.62 -2.61 10.50
C SER A 281 -7.22 -1.39 11.20
N TYR A 282 -8.52 -1.09 11.06
CA TYR A 282 -9.15 -0.01 11.84
C TYR A 282 -8.94 -0.19 13.35
N GLU A 283 -9.00 -1.44 13.81
CA GLU A 283 -8.87 -1.83 15.20
C GLU A 283 -7.41 -1.83 15.65
N ASP A 284 -6.52 -2.43 14.88
CA ASP A 284 -5.08 -2.54 15.20
C ASP A 284 -4.35 -1.19 15.11
N LEU A 285 -4.84 -0.27 14.30
CA LEU A 285 -4.36 1.12 14.23
C LEU A 285 -4.93 2.01 15.34
N GLY A 286 -5.87 1.49 16.15
CA GLY A 286 -6.43 2.18 17.32
C GLY A 286 -7.58 3.14 17.01
N PHE A 287 -8.21 3.06 15.83
CA PHE A 287 -9.34 3.93 15.46
C PHE A 287 -10.65 3.50 16.11
N CYS A 288 -10.77 2.25 16.55
CA CYS A 288 -11.87 1.69 17.33
C CYS A 288 -11.40 0.51 18.17
N ASN A 289 -12.26 0.00 19.06
CA ASN A 289 -11.96 -1.20 19.83
C ASN A 289 -12.06 -2.45 18.96
N LYS A 290 -11.52 -3.57 19.44
CA LYS A 290 -11.63 -4.87 18.79
C LYS A 290 -13.09 -5.29 18.59
N GLY A 291 -13.41 -5.73 17.37
CA GLY A 291 -14.76 -6.10 16.93
C GLY A 291 -15.64 -4.93 16.47
N GLU A 292 -15.16 -3.70 16.53
CA GLU A 292 -15.92 -2.51 16.13
C GLU A 292 -15.61 -2.03 14.69
N GLY A 293 -14.65 -2.65 13.99
CA GLY A 293 -14.25 -2.21 12.65
C GLY A 293 -15.41 -2.12 11.66
N ALA A 294 -16.32 -3.12 11.69
CA ALA A 294 -17.51 -3.12 10.84
C ALA A 294 -18.49 -1.98 11.16
N ARG A 295 -18.52 -1.47 12.40
CA ARG A 295 -19.35 -0.33 12.78
C ARG A 295 -18.90 0.94 12.05
N LEU A 296 -17.59 1.18 11.95
CA LEU A 296 -17.06 2.37 11.28
C LEU A 296 -17.48 2.45 9.81
N ILE A 297 -17.49 1.32 9.10
CA ILE A 297 -17.92 1.30 7.69
C ILE A 297 -19.42 1.46 7.55
N ARG A 298 -20.25 0.81 8.42
CA ARG A 298 -21.71 0.95 8.42
C ARG A 298 -22.16 2.39 8.68
N GLU A 299 -21.51 3.07 9.62
CA GLU A 299 -21.79 4.48 9.98
C GLU A 299 -21.21 5.48 8.98
N GLY A 300 -20.46 5.02 7.97
CA GLY A 300 -19.82 5.88 6.96
C GLY A 300 -18.67 6.75 7.49
N VAL A 301 -18.14 6.42 8.68
CA VAL A 301 -17.01 7.14 9.30
C VAL A 301 -15.79 7.18 8.39
N THR A 302 -15.58 6.11 7.61
CA THR A 302 -14.40 5.90 6.75
C THR A 302 -14.61 6.30 5.29
N LYS A 303 -15.76 6.87 4.93
CA LYS A 303 -16.02 7.42 3.59
C LYS A 303 -15.16 8.67 3.34
N LEU A 304 -15.05 9.07 2.07
CA LEU A 304 -14.28 10.24 1.64
C LEU A 304 -14.66 11.53 2.42
N ASN A 305 -15.96 11.70 2.66
CA ASN A 305 -16.52 12.82 3.43
C ASN A 305 -16.82 12.44 4.90
N GLY A 306 -16.30 11.31 5.37
CA GLY A 306 -16.49 10.84 6.74
C GLY A 306 -15.56 11.51 7.73
N LYS A 307 -15.71 11.15 9.01
CA LYS A 307 -14.88 11.72 10.10
C LYS A 307 -13.41 11.30 9.99
N LEU A 308 -13.14 10.10 9.49
CA LEU A 308 -11.81 9.51 9.26
C LEU A 308 -11.78 8.89 7.85
N PRO A 309 -11.51 9.67 6.80
CA PRO A 309 -11.39 9.14 5.46
C PRO A 309 -10.32 8.05 5.35
N VAL A 310 -10.69 6.91 4.77
CA VAL A 310 -9.79 5.76 4.57
C VAL A 310 -9.70 5.42 3.09
N ASN A 311 -8.47 5.22 2.61
CA ASN A 311 -8.20 4.83 1.23
C ASN A 311 -8.84 5.81 0.22
N THR A 312 -8.53 7.09 0.40
CA THR A 312 -9.00 8.16 -0.50
C THR A 312 -8.58 7.93 -1.94
N SER A 313 -7.49 7.19 -2.13
CA SER A 313 -6.98 6.76 -3.44
C SER A 313 -7.86 5.71 -4.14
N GLY A 314 -8.73 5.01 -3.40
CA GLY A 314 -9.44 3.80 -3.81
C GLY A 314 -8.81 2.51 -3.27
N GLY A 315 -7.72 2.62 -2.50
CA GLY A 315 -7.02 1.49 -1.90
C GLY A 315 -6.44 0.50 -2.93
N LEU A 316 -5.92 -0.60 -2.45
CA LEU A 316 -5.36 -1.68 -3.27
C LEU A 316 -6.45 -2.36 -4.12
N LYS A 317 -7.68 -2.37 -3.61
CA LYS A 317 -8.83 -2.99 -4.25
C LYS A 317 -9.21 -2.34 -5.58
N ALA A 318 -9.23 -1.03 -5.61
CA ALA A 318 -9.79 -0.29 -6.74
C ALA A 318 -8.77 0.61 -7.44
N LYS A 319 -7.79 1.16 -6.71
CA LYS A 319 -6.62 1.79 -7.33
C LYS A 319 -5.77 0.74 -8.05
N GLY A 320 -5.53 -0.40 -7.39
CA GLY A 320 -4.71 -1.49 -7.87
C GLY A 320 -3.54 -1.79 -6.92
N HIS A 321 -2.98 -3.00 -7.05
CA HIS A 321 -1.92 -3.49 -6.18
C HIS A 321 -0.71 -4.00 -6.96
N PRO A 322 0.12 -3.09 -7.54
CA PRO A 322 1.45 -3.47 -7.98
C PRO A 322 2.32 -3.58 -6.72
N VAL A 323 2.51 -4.78 -6.25
CA VAL A 323 2.98 -5.19 -4.91
C VAL A 323 4.03 -4.24 -4.33
N SER A 324 5.17 -4.12 -5.01
CA SER A 324 6.32 -3.33 -4.54
C SER A 324 6.13 -1.81 -4.62
N ALA A 325 5.20 -1.33 -5.46
CA ALA A 325 4.89 0.10 -5.57
C ALA A 325 3.85 0.57 -4.55
N THR A 326 3.13 -0.35 -3.90
CA THR A 326 1.95 -0.03 -3.09
C THR A 326 2.25 0.93 -1.94
N GLY A 327 3.27 0.65 -1.12
CA GLY A 327 3.61 1.50 0.03
C GLY A 327 3.97 2.94 -0.39
N ILE A 328 4.70 3.09 -1.50
CA ILE A 328 5.05 4.42 -2.03
C ILE A 328 3.83 5.12 -2.61
N SER A 329 2.92 4.38 -3.27
CA SER A 329 1.67 4.94 -3.79
C SER A 329 0.71 5.42 -2.70
N GLN A 330 0.82 4.89 -1.47
CA GLN A 330 0.11 5.41 -0.30
C GLN A 330 0.70 6.76 0.11
N ILE A 331 2.01 6.89 0.12
CA ILE A 331 2.70 8.17 0.36
C ILE A 331 2.30 9.20 -0.71
N TYR A 332 2.29 8.80 -2.00
CA TYR A 332 1.84 9.66 -3.10
C TYR A 332 0.46 10.26 -2.84
N GLU A 333 -0.54 9.44 -2.50
CA GLU A 333 -1.88 9.93 -2.22
C GLU A 333 -1.92 10.87 -1.01
N ILE A 334 -1.21 10.51 0.07
CA ILE A 334 -1.16 11.35 1.27
C ILE A 334 -0.58 12.72 0.95
N VAL A 335 0.52 12.79 0.20
CA VAL A 335 1.15 14.05 -0.21
C VAL A 335 0.21 14.87 -1.10
N LYS A 336 -0.45 14.25 -2.09
CA LYS A 336 -1.41 14.95 -2.97
C LYS A 336 -2.61 15.51 -2.19
N GLN A 337 -3.11 14.78 -1.19
CA GLN A 337 -4.16 15.27 -0.28
C GLN A 337 -3.67 16.47 0.56
N MET A 338 -2.46 16.37 1.13
CA MET A 338 -1.87 17.43 1.96
C MET A 338 -1.62 18.70 1.16
N ARG A 339 -1.14 18.58 -0.08
CA ARG A 339 -0.88 19.71 -1.00
C ARG A 339 -2.12 20.24 -1.69
N LYS A 340 -3.31 19.71 -1.38
CA LYS A 340 -4.58 20.08 -2.04
C LYS A 340 -4.58 19.84 -3.56
N GLN A 341 -3.94 18.75 -3.97
CA GLN A 341 -3.78 18.34 -5.37
C GLN A 341 -4.54 17.04 -5.71
N ALA A 342 -5.53 16.66 -4.90
CA ALA A 342 -6.28 15.41 -5.09
C ALA A 342 -7.57 15.57 -5.92
N ASP A 343 -7.80 16.74 -6.53
CA ASP A 343 -8.94 17.04 -7.37
C ASP A 343 -10.28 16.68 -6.69
N LYS A 344 -11.14 15.94 -7.38
CA LYS A 344 -12.47 15.52 -6.87
C LYS A 344 -12.42 14.62 -5.63
N ARG A 345 -11.25 14.01 -5.34
CA ARG A 345 -11.04 13.20 -4.12
C ARG A 345 -10.57 14.02 -2.94
N GLN A 346 -10.41 15.33 -3.10
CA GLN A 346 -9.86 16.18 -2.06
C GLN A 346 -10.74 16.15 -0.80
N ILE A 347 -10.11 15.85 0.33
CA ILE A 347 -10.72 15.92 1.66
C ILE A 347 -10.35 17.22 2.37
N ASP A 348 -11.14 17.59 3.38
CA ASP A 348 -10.96 18.87 4.07
C ASP A 348 -9.76 18.86 5.04
N ARG A 349 -9.74 17.86 5.92
CA ARG A 349 -8.72 17.72 6.97
C ARG A 349 -7.55 16.90 6.46
N THR A 350 -6.38 17.52 6.28
CA THR A 350 -5.21 16.89 5.66
C THR A 350 -3.91 17.25 6.36
N LYS A 351 -3.95 17.55 7.67
CA LYS A 351 -2.77 17.97 8.42
C LYS A 351 -1.90 16.79 8.83
N ILE A 352 -2.51 15.67 9.26
CA ILE A 352 -1.79 14.48 9.71
C ILE A 352 -2.38 13.27 9.00
N GLY A 353 -1.56 12.60 8.18
CA GLY A 353 -1.91 11.39 7.44
C GLY A 353 -1.10 10.19 7.90
N LEU A 354 -1.66 9.00 7.76
CA LEU A 354 -1.00 7.74 8.08
C LEU A 354 -0.97 6.83 6.86
N ALA A 355 0.20 6.30 6.50
CA ALA A 355 0.35 5.18 5.57
C ALA A 355 0.62 3.89 6.33
N HIS A 356 -0.17 2.85 6.07
CA HIS A 356 -0.03 1.52 6.65
C HIS A 356 0.11 0.48 5.54
N ASN A 357 1.27 -0.18 5.47
CA ASN A 357 1.59 -1.13 4.42
C ASN A 357 1.98 -2.48 5.02
N VAL A 358 1.40 -3.57 4.50
CA VAL A 358 1.53 -4.93 5.05
C VAL A 358 2.09 -5.87 3.99
N GLY A 359 3.06 -6.68 4.36
CA GLY A 359 3.62 -7.76 3.57
C GLY A 359 3.20 -9.13 4.10
N GLY A 360 2.87 -10.04 3.18
CA GLY A 360 2.34 -11.34 3.54
C GLY A 360 0.98 -11.22 4.25
N VAL A 361 0.75 -12.06 5.24
CA VAL A 361 -0.45 -12.04 6.09
C VAL A 361 -0.07 -11.42 7.44
N GLY A 362 0.30 -10.13 7.43
CA GLY A 362 0.69 -9.41 8.64
C GLY A 362 2.13 -9.63 9.10
N SER A 363 2.98 -10.30 8.28
CA SER A 363 4.33 -10.69 8.71
C SER A 363 5.34 -9.53 8.71
N THR A 364 5.26 -8.61 7.75
CA THR A 364 6.10 -7.40 7.75
C THR A 364 5.21 -6.18 7.55
N VAL A 365 5.28 -5.26 8.49
CA VAL A 365 4.40 -4.08 8.49
C VAL A 365 5.21 -2.81 8.63
N THR A 366 4.86 -1.81 7.83
CA THR A 366 5.36 -0.45 7.97
C THR A 366 4.24 0.52 8.28
N ALA A 367 4.56 1.52 9.09
CA ALA A 367 3.67 2.63 9.41
C ALA A 367 4.45 3.95 9.31
N HIS A 368 3.93 4.89 8.51
CA HIS A 368 4.53 6.22 8.33
C HIS A 368 3.49 7.28 8.66
N VAL A 369 3.80 8.14 9.63
CA VAL A 369 3.00 9.32 9.97
C VAL A 369 3.59 10.53 9.27
N LEU A 370 2.78 11.18 8.46
CA LEU A 370 3.15 12.39 7.72
C LEU A 370 2.41 13.59 8.30
N LYS A 371 3.08 14.73 8.30
CA LYS A 371 2.51 15.99 8.77
C LYS A 371 2.73 17.09 7.74
N TYR A 372 1.66 17.79 7.37
CA TYR A 372 1.74 18.99 6.56
C TYR A 372 2.22 20.17 7.44
N ILE A 373 3.30 20.81 7.03
CA ILE A 373 3.92 21.94 7.71
C ILE A 373 4.09 23.17 6.80
N GLY A 374 3.65 23.04 5.52
CA GLY A 374 3.47 24.18 4.63
C GLY A 374 2.28 25.03 5.09
N GLY A 375 2.42 26.33 5.08
CA GLY A 375 1.39 27.28 5.49
C GLY A 375 1.55 28.58 4.77
#